data_c759c799be67c9fd7051a165ca36dede
#
_entry.id   c759c799be67c9fd7051a165ca36dede
#
_cell.length_a   1.000
_cell.length_b   1.000
_cell.length_c   1.000
_cell.angle_alpha   90.00
_cell.angle_beta   90.00
_cell.angle_gamma   90.00
#
_symmetry.space_group_name_H-M   'P 1'
#
loop_
_entity.id
_entity.type
_entity.pdbx_description
1 polymer ?
#
loop_
_entity_poly.entity_id
_entity_poly.type
_entity_poly.pdbx_seq_one_letter_code
_entity_poly.pdbx_strand_id
1 'polypeptide(L)'
;YGQLASKKPLQMPSKTSSWKAWTENLKDAASTAKIMQDTEYWLRIAKTKTAQLPVDFAGTQNTEASSEWVTSALSTEDSEQLLERASKVWHTSINEVLLAAFSTAIFADNNELPVLFDVEGHGREDLFGDADVSRTVGWFTSLYPLLLCGDNADSPLATIKKAKLALRGVPHKGMSYGLIRYLSEDPCVRDELRLSQQASISFNYLGQLDGALKHSAYFDGVLDSLVSDRSLQQQRQYMLEITSYFA
;
A
#
# COMPACT_ATOMS: atom_id res chain seq x y z
N TYR A 1 -10.48 8.61 -27.54
CA TYR A 1 -9.70 9.53 -28.39
C TYR A 1 -9.31 8.87 -29.72
N GLY A 2 -8.63 7.71 -29.72
CA GLY A 2 -8.18 7.04 -30.94
C GLY A 2 -9.28 6.76 -31.96
N GLN A 3 -10.48 6.36 -31.50
CA GLN A 3 -11.63 6.16 -32.39
C GLN A 3 -12.09 7.48 -33.04
N LEU A 4 -12.19 8.56 -32.26
CA LEU A 4 -12.57 9.88 -32.75
C LEU A 4 -11.53 10.43 -33.75
N ALA A 5 -10.24 10.35 -33.40
CA ALA A 5 -9.15 10.79 -34.28
C ALA A 5 -9.12 10.03 -35.62
N SER A 6 -9.45 8.74 -35.56
CA SER A 6 -9.54 7.85 -36.73
C SER A 6 -10.89 7.94 -37.45
N LYS A 7 -11.79 8.82 -37.03
CA LYS A 7 -13.17 8.97 -37.57
C LYS A 7 -13.96 7.65 -37.59
N LYS A 8 -13.69 6.77 -36.60
CA LYS A 8 -14.40 5.50 -36.44
C LYS A 8 -15.64 5.70 -35.56
N PRO A 9 -16.68 4.88 -35.71
CA PRO A 9 -17.82 4.87 -34.79
C PRO A 9 -17.36 4.61 -33.36
N LEU A 10 -17.93 5.32 -32.38
CA LEU A 10 -17.61 5.13 -30.98
C LEU A 10 -18.17 3.78 -30.50
N GLN A 11 -17.28 2.90 -30.11
CA GLN A 11 -17.62 1.63 -29.43
C GLN A 11 -17.12 1.71 -28.00
N MET A 12 -18.04 1.98 -27.09
CA MET A 12 -17.74 2.00 -25.66
C MET A 12 -17.83 0.56 -25.13
N PRO A 13 -16.85 0.15 -24.31
CA PRO A 13 -16.95 -1.16 -23.65
C PRO A 13 -18.10 -1.18 -22.64
N SER A 14 -18.55 -2.38 -22.27
CA SER A 14 -19.63 -2.58 -21.29
C SER A 14 -19.36 -1.85 -19.98
N LYS A 15 -20.42 -1.34 -19.36
CA LYS A 15 -20.33 -0.67 -18.06
C LYS A 15 -19.98 -1.69 -16.97
N THR A 16 -19.02 -1.34 -16.12
CA THR A 16 -18.65 -2.10 -14.92
C THR A 16 -19.50 -1.68 -13.72
N SER A 17 -19.33 -2.35 -12.57
CA SER A 17 -20.04 -2.04 -11.33
C SER A 17 -19.81 -0.59 -10.92
N SER A 18 -20.85 0.08 -10.42
CA SER A 18 -20.71 1.47 -9.97
C SER A 18 -19.96 1.56 -8.65
N TRP A 19 -19.34 2.72 -8.39
CA TRP A 19 -18.74 3.03 -7.09
C TRP A 19 -19.76 2.89 -5.95
N LYS A 20 -20.99 3.31 -6.17
CA LYS A 20 -22.08 3.16 -5.20
C LYS A 20 -22.32 1.70 -4.84
N ALA A 21 -22.50 0.83 -5.86
CA ALA A 21 -22.70 -0.60 -5.63
C ALA A 21 -21.52 -1.23 -4.88
N TRP A 22 -20.27 -0.82 -5.21
CA TRP A 22 -19.09 -1.28 -4.51
C TRP A 22 -19.12 -0.90 -3.03
N THR A 23 -19.44 0.36 -2.70
CA THR A 23 -19.48 0.81 -1.30
C THR A 23 -20.62 0.19 -0.50
N GLU A 24 -21.76 -0.11 -1.14
CA GLU A 24 -22.85 -0.87 -0.54
C GLU A 24 -22.40 -2.31 -0.22
N ASN A 25 -21.74 -2.98 -1.17
CA ASN A 25 -21.19 -4.32 -0.94
C ASN A 25 -20.14 -4.34 0.19
N LEU A 26 -19.27 -3.32 0.28
CA LEU A 26 -18.31 -3.19 1.39
C LEU A 26 -19.02 -3.09 2.74
N LYS A 27 -20.07 -2.28 2.81
CA LYS A 27 -20.85 -2.11 4.04
C LYS A 27 -21.51 -3.43 4.45
N ASP A 28 -22.14 -4.12 3.51
CA ASP A 28 -22.81 -5.40 3.77
C ASP A 28 -21.80 -6.50 4.17
N ALA A 29 -20.61 -6.49 3.57
CA ALA A 29 -19.56 -7.43 3.89
C ALA A 29 -18.99 -7.27 5.31
N ALA A 30 -18.99 -6.05 5.85
CA ALA A 30 -18.32 -5.75 7.13
C ALA A 30 -18.86 -6.57 8.31
N SER A 31 -20.12 -7.00 8.28
CA SER A 31 -20.75 -7.83 9.31
C SER A 31 -20.75 -9.33 8.99
N THR A 32 -20.23 -9.72 7.84
CA THR A 32 -20.21 -11.16 7.46
C THR A 32 -19.18 -11.95 8.25
N ALA A 33 -19.46 -13.21 8.53
CA ALA A 33 -18.52 -14.13 9.17
C ALA A 33 -17.20 -14.22 8.40
N LYS A 34 -17.22 -14.10 7.07
CA LYS A 34 -16.04 -14.09 6.19
C LYS A 34 -15.05 -12.97 6.54
N ILE A 35 -15.54 -11.80 6.90
CA ILE A 35 -14.70 -10.65 7.29
C ILE A 35 -14.40 -10.69 8.79
N MET A 36 -15.40 -10.99 9.61
CA MET A 36 -15.24 -10.96 11.06
C MET A 36 -14.26 -12.00 11.62
N GLN A 37 -14.03 -13.11 10.91
CA GLN A 37 -13.00 -14.09 11.30
C GLN A 37 -11.58 -13.50 11.31
N ASP A 38 -11.32 -12.40 10.60
CA ASP A 38 -10.02 -11.73 10.54
C ASP A 38 -9.75 -10.83 11.75
N THR A 39 -10.75 -10.62 12.62
CA THR A 39 -10.65 -9.72 13.78
C THR A 39 -9.47 -10.04 14.67
N GLU A 40 -9.25 -11.31 14.99
CA GLU A 40 -8.12 -11.72 15.85
C GLU A 40 -6.77 -11.41 15.21
N TYR A 41 -6.64 -11.55 13.89
CA TYR A 41 -5.41 -11.19 13.19
C TYR A 41 -5.09 -9.71 13.38
N TRP A 42 -6.07 -8.82 13.19
CA TRP A 42 -5.88 -7.38 13.30
C TRP A 42 -5.68 -6.92 14.74
N LEU A 43 -6.41 -7.49 15.70
CA LEU A 43 -6.21 -7.22 17.12
C LEU A 43 -4.83 -7.67 17.61
N ARG A 44 -4.29 -8.76 17.10
CA ARG A 44 -2.93 -9.20 17.41
C ARG A 44 -1.90 -8.17 16.93
N ILE A 45 -2.04 -7.65 15.71
CA ILE A 45 -1.18 -6.57 15.22
C ILE A 45 -1.29 -5.34 16.11
N ALA A 46 -2.51 -4.93 16.42
CA ALA A 46 -2.80 -3.77 17.25
C ALA A 46 -2.15 -3.83 18.66
N LYS A 47 -2.06 -5.03 19.23
CA LYS A 47 -1.48 -5.29 20.56
C LYS A 47 0.03 -5.52 20.55
N THR A 48 0.63 -5.72 19.38
CA THR A 48 2.06 -6.00 19.29
C THR A 48 2.87 -4.72 19.52
N LYS A 49 3.80 -4.77 20.46
CA LYS A 49 4.76 -3.68 20.67
C LYS A 49 5.72 -3.60 19.48
N THR A 50 5.88 -2.42 18.91
CA THR A 50 6.70 -2.19 17.72
C THR A 50 7.83 -1.21 17.98
N ALA A 51 8.88 -1.31 17.18
CA ALA A 51 9.96 -0.34 17.18
C ALA A 51 9.45 1.03 16.72
N GLN A 52 10.00 2.08 17.28
CA GLN A 52 9.80 3.44 16.83
C GLN A 52 10.99 3.86 15.97
N LEU A 53 10.73 4.68 14.95
CA LEU A 53 11.83 5.32 14.22
C LEU A 53 12.61 6.22 15.18
N PRO A 54 13.95 6.17 15.14
CA PRO A 54 14.77 7.09 15.91
C PRO A 54 14.53 8.53 15.42
N VAL A 55 14.52 9.47 16.35
CA VAL A 55 14.39 10.91 16.07
C VAL A 55 15.51 11.66 16.75
N ASP A 56 16.19 12.55 16.00
CA ASP A 56 17.27 13.38 16.55
C ASP A 56 16.72 14.51 17.43
N PHE A 57 15.51 15.00 17.12
CA PHE A 57 14.89 16.14 17.81
C PHE A 57 13.46 15.79 18.24
N ALA A 58 13.27 15.57 19.55
CA ALA A 58 11.95 15.30 20.11
C ALA A 58 11.11 16.60 20.18
N GLY A 59 9.78 16.44 20.03
CA GLY A 59 8.83 17.55 20.24
C GLY A 59 8.65 18.50 19.05
N THR A 60 9.22 18.20 17.90
CA THR A 60 8.96 18.95 16.66
C THR A 60 7.61 18.56 16.05
N GLN A 61 6.98 19.53 15.37
CA GLN A 61 5.74 19.25 14.64
C GLN A 61 6.05 18.63 13.28
N ASN A 62 5.43 17.49 12.98
CA ASN A 62 5.52 16.85 11.67
C ASN A 62 4.45 17.44 10.72
N THR A 63 4.82 18.50 10.00
CA THR A 63 3.92 19.18 9.05
C THR A 63 4.41 19.05 7.62
N GLU A 64 3.56 19.34 6.65
CA GLU A 64 3.96 19.39 5.22
C GLU A 64 5.10 20.39 4.99
N ALA A 65 5.15 21.51 5.73
CA ALA A 65 6.23 22.49 5.65
C ALA A 65 7.58 21.93 6.11
N SER A 66 7.60 20.93 6.99
CA SER A 66 8.82 20.31 7.52
C SER A 66 9.26 19.07 6.73
N SER A 67 8.53 18.73 5.66
CA SER A 67 8.86 17.54 4.85
C SER A 67 9.98 17.82 3.87
N GLU A 68 10.84 16.84 3.69
CA GLU A 68 11.89 16.82 2.66
C GLU A 68 11.72 15.59 1.76
N TRP A 69 12.12 15.73 0.51
CA TRP A 69 12.09 14.64 -0.47
C TRP A 69 13.51 14.13 -0.72
N VAL A 70 13.66 12.82 -0.60
CA VAL A 70 14.87 12.12 -0.99
C VAL A 70 14.51 11.15 -2.11
N THR A 71 15.12 11.31 -3.27
CA THR A 71 14.89 10.44 -4.43
C THR A 71 16.13 9.63 -4.73
N SER A 72 15.96 8.34 -4.95
CA SER A 72 17.01 7.44 -5.41
C SER A 72 16.45 6.56 -6.52
N ALA A 73 17.27 6.23 -7.51
CA ALA A 73 16.87 5.39 -8.64
C ALA A 73 17.90 4.29 -8.87
N LEU A 74 17.42 3.11 -9.22
CA LEU A 74 18.23 2.05 -9.77
C LEU A 74 18.53 2.33 -11.25
N SER A 75 19.64 1.79 -11.76
CA SER A 75 19.88 1.77 -13.21
C SER A 75 18.79 0.99 -13.94
N THR A 76 18.62 1.25 -15.23
CA THR A 76 17.67 0.48 -16.07
C THR A 76 18.00 -1.01 -16.01
N GLU A 77 19.29 -1.36 -16.10
CA GLU A 77 19.76 -2.76 -16.05
C GLU A 77 19.42 -3.43 -14.71
N ASP A 78 19.68 -2.75 -13.58
CA ASP A 78 19.34 -3.28 -12.25
C ASP A 78 17.83 -3.42 -12.06
N SER A 79 17.08 -2.46 -12.58
CA SER A 79 15.61 -2.47 -12.53
C SER A 79 15.03 -3.65 -13.31
N GLU A 80 15.51 -3.89 -14.52
CA GLU A 80 15.11 -5.04 -15.35
C GLU A 80 15.50 -6.37 -14.69
N GLN A 81 16.72 -6.48 -14.16
CA GLN A 81 17.15 -7.66 -13.44
C GLN A 81 16.29 -7.91 -12.18
N LEU A 82 15.94 -6.87 -11.44
CA LEU A 82 15.08 -6.99 -10.27
C LEU A 82 13.70 -7.52 -10.66
N LEU A 83 13.06 -6.92 -11.68
CA LEU A 83 11.76 -7.36 -12.19
C LEU A 83 11.76 -8.81 -12.65
N GLU A 84 12.79 -9.20 -13.41
CA GLU A 84 12.87 -10.56 -13.94
C GLU A 84 13.23 -11.60 -12.88
N ARG A 85 14.23 -11.33 -12.05
CA ARG A 85 14.76 -12.31 -11.09
C ARG A 85 13.86 -12.48 -9.88
N ALA A 86 13.25 -11.41 -9.37
CA ALA A 86 12.38 -11.49 -8.19
C ALA A 86 11.25 -12.50 -8.40
N SER A 87 10.56 -12.44 -9.53
CA SER A 87 9.45 -13.35 -9.82
C SER A 87 9.93 -14.76 -10.23
N LYS A 88 10.98 -14.86 -11.04
CA LYS A 88 11.43 -16.15 -11.62
C LYS A 88 12.18 -17.03 -10.62
N VAL A 89 13.09 -16.44 -9.84
CA VAL A 89 14.02 -17.21 -8.98
C VAL A 89 13.44 -17.43 -7.59
N TRP A 90 12.83 -16.41 -7.01
CA TRP A 90 12.34 -16.46 -5.63
C TRP A 90 10.83 -16.57 -5.51
N HIS A 91 10.12 -16.55 -6.64
CA HIS A 91 8.65 -16.53 -6.67
C HIS A 91 8.09 -15.41 -5.76
N THR A 92 8.71 -14.23 -5.83
CA THR A 92 8.34 -13.04 -5.06
C THR A 92 7.75 -11.97 -5.97
N SER A 93 6.90 -11.14 -5.41
CA SER A 93 6.49 -9.88 -6.04
C SER A 93 7.53 -8.79 -5.78
N ILE A 94 7.51 -7.73 -6.56
CA ILE A 94 8.36 -6.56 -6.35
C ILE A 94 8.07 -5.93 -4.98
N ASN A 95 6.81 -5.84 -4.57
CA ASN A 95 6.42 -5.36 -3.24
C ASN A 95 7.13 -6.13 -2.11
N GLU A 96 7.20 -7.45 -2.22
CA GLU A 96 7.85 -8.30 -1.22
C GLU A 96 9.35 -8.01 -1.12
N VAL A 97 10.01 -7.75 -2.27
CA VAL A 97 11.45 -7.44 -2.31
C VAL A 97 11.73 -6.03 -1.81
N LEU A 98 10.95 -5.03 -2.24
CA LEU A 98 11.12 -3.66 -1.81
C LEU A 98 10.88 -3.52 -0.30
N LEU A 99 9.81 -4.11 0.23
CA LEU A 99 9.56 -4.14 1.67
C LEU A 99 10.68 -4.83 2.45
N ALA A 100 11.24 -5.92 1.92
CA ALA A 100 12.40 -6.56 2.54
C ALA A 100 13.62 -5.64 2.57
N ALA A 101 13.91 -4.94 1.48
CA ALA A 101 15.03 -4.00 1.40
C ALA A 101 14.86 -2.83 2.38
N PHE A 102 13.68 -2.20 2.42
CA PHE A 102 13.40 -1.11 3.36
C PHE A 102 13.42 -1.58 4.80
N SER A 103 12.85 -2.76 5.10
CA SER A 103 12.91 -3.30 6.45
C SER A 103 14.35 -3.56 6.90
N THR A 104 15.22 -4.08 6.04
CA THR A 104 16.64 -4.28 6.35
C THR A 104 17.32 -2.97 6.74
N ALA A 105 17.07 -1.89 5.98
CA ALA A 105 17.64 -0.57 6.28
C ALA A 105 17.15 -0.03 7.63
N ILE A 106 15.88 -0.23 7.96
CA ILE A 106 15.29 0.24 9.23
C ILE A 106 15.73 -0.61 10.42
N PHE A 107 15.88 -1.93 10.24
CA PHE A 107 16.34 -2.83 11.30
C PHE A 107 17.81 -2.63 11.68
N ALA A 108 18.64 -2.03 10.80
CA ALA A 108 20.03 -1.77 11.10
C ALA A 108 20.23 -0.95 12.40
N ASP A 109 19.26 -0.09 12.72
CA ASP A 109 19.28 0.78 13.90
C ASP A 109 18.33 0.33 15.04
N ASN A 110 17.50 -0.69 14.81
CA ASN A 110 16.47 -1.14 15.76
C ASN A 110 16.69 -2.58 16.19
N ASN A 111 16.97 -2.81 17.47
CA ASN A 111 17.17 -4.16 18.02
C ASN A 111 15.83 -4.81 18.41
N GLU A 112 15.56 -5.99 17.82
CA GLU A 112 14.61 -7.02 18.29
C GLU A 112 13.10 -6.76 18.17
N LEU A 113 12.61 -5.52 18.05
CA LEU A 113 11.18 -5.28 17.91
C LEU A 113 10.74 -5.24 16.44
N PRO A 114 9.55 -5.77 16.12
CA PRO A 114 9.01 -5.65 14.78
C PRO A 114 8.75 -4.19 14.41
N VAL A 115 8.85 -3.87 13.12
CA VAL A 115 8.50 -2.56 12.58
C VAL A 115 7.10 -2.61 11.99
N LEU A 116 6.31 -1.59 12.27
CA LEU A 116 4.96 -1.43 11.77
C LEU A 116 4.97 -0.49 10.56
N PHE A 117 4.50 -1.00 9.43
CA PHE A 117 4.24 -0.25 8.21
C PHE A 117 2.74 -0.12 7.99
N ASP A 118 2.27 1.03 7.51
CA ASP A 118 1.01 1.09 6.80
C ASP A 118 1.28 0.86 5.32
N VAL A 119 0.67 -0.18 4.76
CA VAL A 119 0.85 -0.57 3.36
C VAL A 119 -0.38 -0.22 2.56
N GLU A 120 -0.17 0.44 1.42
CA GLU A 120 -1.24 0.69 0.47
C GLU A 120 -1.42 -0.47 -0.50
N GLY A 121 -2.67 -0.89 -0.68
CA GLY A 121 -3.11 -1.82 -1.70
C GLY A 121 -4.02 -1.14 -2.72
N HIS A 122 -4.12 -1.66 -3.93
CA HIS A 122 -4.98 -1.06 -4.96
C HIS A 122 -6.49 -1.18 -4.63
N GLY A 123 -6.88 -2.02 -3.69
CA GLY A 123 -8.26 -2.15 -3.18
C GLY A 123 -9.30 -2.68 -4.18
N ARG A 124 -8.90 -3.04 -5.40
CA ARG A 124 -9.77 -3.64 -6.42
C ARG A 124 -9.72 -5.16 -6.38
N GLU A 125 -9.82 -5.70 -5.17
CA GLU A 125 -9.75 -7.13 -4.94
C GLU A 125 -11.09 -7.80 -5.18
N ASP A 126 -11.07 -9.05 -5.63
CA ASP A 126 -12.27 -9.86 -5.79
C ASP A 126 -12.79 -10.35 -4.42
N LEU A 127 -13.38 -9.43 -3.67
CA LEU A 127 -13.96 -9.73 -2.36
C LEU A 127 -15.39 -10.28 -2.47
N PHE A 128 -16.11 -9.90 -3.54
CA PHE A 128 -17.56 -10.11 -3.68
C PHE A 128 -17.95 -11.03 -4.86
N GLY A 129 -16.99 -11.52 -5.64
CA GLY A 129 -17.21 -12.46 -6.74
C GLY A 129 -17.90 -11.90 -7.99
N ASP A 130 -18.91 -11.02 -7.81
CA ASP A 130 -19.74 -10.51 -8.92
C ASP A 130 -19.50 -9.03 -9.25
N ALA A 131 -18.62 -8.34 -8.50
CA ALA A 131 -18.40 -6.92 -8.67
C ALA A 131 -17.18 -6.63 -9.56
N ASP A 132 -17.40 -6.46 -10.84
CA ASP A 132 -16.35 -5.96 -11.75
C ASP A 132 -16.16 -4.46 -11.55
N VAL A 133 -15.05 -4.07 -10.92
CA VAL A 133 -14.64 -2.68 -10.73
C VAL A 133 -13.41 -2.29 -11.54
N SER A 134 -12.98 -3.14 -12.48
CA SER A 134 -11.74 -2.99 -13.23
C SER A 134 -11.64 -1.64 -13.97
N ARG A 135 -12.78 -1.09 -14.39
CA ARG A 135 -12.87 0.16 -15.15
C ARG A 135 -13.70 1.25 -14.44
N THR A 136 -14.07 1.02 -13.20
CA THR A 136 -14.83 1.99 -12.42
C THR A 136 -13.93 3.09 -11.90
N VAL A 137 -14.30 4.34 -12.17
CA VAL A 137 -13.60 5.50 -11.62
C VAL A 137 -13.96 5.66 -10.16
N GLY A 138 -12.95 5.78 -9.30
CA GLY A 138 -13.12 5.94 -7.86
C GLY A 138 -11.82 5.66 -7.11
N TRP A 139 -11.77 6.04 -5.85
CA TRP A 139 -10.65 5.75 -4.96
C TRP A 139 -10.89 4.41 -4.27
N PHE A 140 -10.13 3.38 -4.65
CA PHE A 140 -10.27 2.01 -4.13
C PHE A 140 -9.17 1.65 -3.14
N THR A 141 -8.13 2.46 -3.03
CA THR A 141 -6.96 2.17 -2.19
C THR A 141 -7.38 1.66 -0.81
N SER A 142 -6.84 0.52 -0.44
CA SER A 142 -6.89 -0.01 0.92
C SER A 142 -5.61 0.36 1.66
N LEU A 143 -5.73 0.69 2.93
CA LEU A 143 -4.59 0.97 3.81
C LEU A 143 -4.69 0.04 5.01
N TYR A 144 -3.61 -0.67 5.30
CA TYR A 144 -3.59 -1.65 6.39
C TYR A 144 -2.22 -1.77 7.05
N PRO A 145 -2.17 -2.07 8.37
CA PRO A 145 -0.92 -2.25 9.08
C PRO A 145 -0.29 -3.60 8.75
N LEU A 146 1.02 -3.59 8.54
CA LEU A 146 1.85 -4.78 8.31
C LEU A 146 3.01 -4.79 9.31
N LEU A 147 3.13 -5.87 10.07
CA LEU A 147 4.29 -6.11 10.93
C LEU A 147 5.38 -6.83 10.17
N LEU A 148 6.56 -6.23 10.12
CA LEU A 148 7.77 -6.88 9.63
C LEU A 148 8.71 -7.16 10.79
N CYS A 149 9.09 -8.43 10.93
CA CYS A 149 10.09 -8.87 11.89
C CYS A 149 11.40 -9.10 11.15
N GLY A 150 12.49 -8.59 11.68
CA GLY A 150 13.83 -8.79 11.16
C GLY A 150 14.84 -8.93 12.28
N ASP A 151 16.04 -9.30 11.89
CA ASP A 151 17.22 -9.35 12.73
C ASP A 151 18.38 -8.79 11.90
N ASN A 152 19.26 -8.01 12.52
CA ASN A 152 20.47 -7.49 11.87
C ASN A 152 21.38 -8.61 11.34
N ALA A 153 21.27 -9.81 11.89
CA ALA A 153 21.98 -11.01 11.42
C ALA A 153 21.29 -11.71 10.25
N ASP A 154 20.09 -11.29 9.83
CA ASP A 154 19.36 -11.93 8.73
C ASP A 154 20.12 -11.76 7.40
N SER A 155 20.24 -12.85 6.66
CA SER A 155 20.68 -12.76 5.28
C SER A 155 19.59 -12.07 4.42
N PRO A 156 19.94 -11.41 3.29
CA PRO A 156 18.95 -10.80 2.40
C PRO A 156 17.82 -11.77 2.00
N LEU A 157 18.16 -13.05 1.79
CA LEU A 157 17.17 -14.06 1.47
C LEU A 157 16.23 -14.36 2.65
N ALA A 158 16.73 -14.34 3.88
CA ALA A 158 15.90 -14.53 5.07
C ALA A 158 14.91 -13.38 5.23
N THR A 159 15.36 -12.14 5.04
CA THR A 159 14.50 -10.95 5.10
C THR A 159 13.42 -10.98 4.00
N ILE A 160 13.79 -11.34 2.75
CA ILE A 160 12.82 -11.51 1.67
C ILE A 160 11.76 -12.57 2.02
N LYS A 161 12.16 -13.71 2.61
CA LYS A 161 11.21 -14.74 3.04
C LYS A 161 10.27 -14.23 4.13
N LYS A 162 10.77 -13.47 5.11
CA LYS A 162 9.96 -12.87 6.18
C LYS A 162 8.95 -11.88 5.60
N ALA A 163 9.37 -10.96 4.75
CA ALA A 163 8.48 -9.99 4.09
C ALA A 163 7.40 -10.69 3.24
N LYS A 164 7.80 -11.71 2.47
CA LYS A 164 6.89 -12.53 1.67
C LYS A 164 5.83 -13.23 2.52
N LEU A 165 6.22 -13.85 3.63
CA LEU A 165 5.28 -14.51 4.55
C LEU A 165 4.34 -13.50 5.21
N ALA A 166 4.86 -12.35 5.64
CA ALA A 166 4.06 -11.29 6.24
C ALA A 166 3.00 -10.78 5.26
N LEU A 167 3.38 -10.38 4.05
CA LEU A 167 2.44 -9.88 3.04
C LEU A 167 1.40 -10.92 2.62
N ARG A 168 1.83 -12.15 2.38
CA ARG A 168 0.90 -13.22 1.95
C ARG A 168 -0.01 -13.71 3.07
N GLY A 169 0.39 -13.50 4.32
CA GLY A 169 -0.42 -13.79 5.49
C GLY A 169 -1.50 -12.74 5.79
N VAL A 170 -1.49 -11.61 5.08
CA VAL A 170 -2.50 -10.55 5.25
C VAL A 170 -3.86 -11.03 4.74
N PRO A 171 -4.90 -11.11 5.60
CA PRO A 171 -6.20 -11.59 5.19
C PRO A 171 -6.84 -10.60 4.20
N HIS A 172 -7.51 -11.14 3.17
CA HIS A 172 -8.18 -10.39 2.12
C HIS A 172 -7.34 -9.23 1.56
N LYS A 173 -6.01 -9.41 1.51
CA LYS A 173 -5.04 -8.40 1.05
C LYS A 173 -5.23 -7.02 1.70
N GLY A 174 -5.57 -7.03 2.99
CA GLY A 174 -5.75 -5.83 3.80
C GLY A 174 -7.14 -5.19 3.76
N MET A 175 -8.03 -5.61 2.86
CA MET A 175 -9.38 -5.04 2.75
C MET A 175 -10.18 -5.18 4.05
N SER A 176 -10.06 -6.33 4.74
CA SER A 176 -10.80 -6.57 5.98
C SER A 176 -10.40 -5.64 7.13
N TYR A 177 -9.18 -5.09 7.12
CA TYR A 177 -8.76 -4.14 8.15
C TYR A 177 -9.68 -2.90 8.20
N GLY A 178 -9.84 -2.23 7.05
CA GLY A 178 -10.70 -1.05 6.98
C GLY A 178 -12.16 -1.37 7.32
N LEU A 179 -12.67 -2.51 6.85
CA LEU A 179 -14.03 -2.95 7.14
C LEU A 179 -14.25 -3.15 8.65
N ILE A 180 -13.34 -3.86 9.32
CA ILE A 180 -13.45 -4.13 10.76
C ILE A 180 -13.22 -2.86 11.57
N ARG A 181 -12.20 -2.07 11.24
CA ARG A 181 -11.86 -0.84 11.97
C ARG A 181 -12.95 0.22 11.93
N TYR A 182 -13.62 0.39 10.80
CA TYR A 182 -14.55 1.50 10.58
C TYR A 182 -16.02 1.08 10.57
N LEU A 183 -16.33 -0.14 10.18
CA LEU A 183 -17.70 -0.60 9.92
C LEU A 183 -18.14 -1.77 10.80
N SER A 184 -17.27 -2.38 11.63
CA SER A 184 -17.69 -3.43 12.56
C SER A 184 -18.81 -2.93 13.48
N GLU A 185 -19.79 -3.78 13.76
CA GLU A 185 -20.85 -3.48 14.71
C GLU A 185 -20.38 -3.52 16.17
N ASP A 186 -19.27 -4.21 16.46
CA ASP A 186 -18.68 -4.27 17.78
C ASP A 186 -17.84 -3.01 18.08
N PRO A 187 -18.32 -2.12 18.99
CA PRO A 187 -17.61 -0.89 19.33
C PRO A 187 -16.27 -1.16 20.03
N CYS A 188 -16.15 -2.27 20.79
CA CYS A 188 -14.91 -2.59 21.48
C CYS A 188 -13.80 -2.89 20.47
N VAL A 189 -14.10 -3.67 19.43
CA VAL A 189 -13.15 -3.97 18.34
C VAL A 189 -12.75 -2.70 17.60
N ARG A 190 -13.72 -1.85 17.24
CA ARG A 190 -13.43 -0.57 16.55
C ARG A 190 -12.53 0.33 17.39
N ASP A 191 -12.84 0.47 18.69
CA ASP A 191 -12.10 1.36 19.59
C ASP A 191 -10.68 0.82 19.81
N GLU A 192 -10.49 -0.48 19.98
CA GLU A 192 -9.19 -1.08 20.13
C GLU A 192 -8.31 -0.87 18.89
N LEU A 193 -8.84 -1.08 17.68
CA LEU A 193 -8.11 -0.83 16.45
C LEU A 193 -7.87 0.66 16.20
N ARG A 194 -8.76 1.56 16.64
CA ARG A 194 -8.60 3.01 16.52
C ARG A 194 -7.55 3.57 17.46
N LEU A 195 -7.47 3.05 18.69
CA LEU A 195 -6.57 3.51 19.74
C LEU A 195 -5.22 2.80 19.73
N SER A 196 -5.05 1.79 18.86
CA SER A 196 -3.79 1.08 18.71
C SER A 196 -2.67 1.99 18.22
N GLN A 197 -1.45 1.52 18.40
CA GLN A 197 -0.26 2.21 17.90
C GLN A 197 -0.38 2.42 16.38
N GLN A 198 -0.18 3.66 15.94
CA GLN A 198 -0.18 4.01 14.53
C GLN A 198 1.21 3.77 13.94
N ALA A 199 1.27 3.33 12.68
CA ALA A 199 2.52 3.23 11.96
C ALA A 199 3.14 4.62 11.75
N SER A 200 4.44 4.72 11.92
CA SER A 200 5.21 5.94 11.57
C SER A 200 5.74 5.91 10.13
N ILE A 201 5.57 4.79 9.44
CA ILE A 201 6.06 4.55 8.08
C ILE A 201 4.88 4.14 7.21
N SER A 202 4.73 4.78 6.04
CA SER A 202 3.87 4.28 4.98
C SER A 202 4.68 3.74 3.81
N PHE A 203 4.16 2.72 3.15
CA PHE A 203 4.75 2.13 1.95
C PHE A 203 3.71 1.99 0.84
N ASN A 204 4.02 2.57 -0.31
CA ASN A 204 3.21 2.48 -1.52
C ASN A 204 4.07 2.11 -2.73
N TYR A 205 3.67 1.07 -3.45
CA TYR A 205 4.25 0.73 -4.75
C TYR A 205 3.23 0.95 -5.85
N LEU A 206 3.49 1.95 -6.70
CA LEU A 206 2.56 2.38 -7.76
C LEU A 206 2.60 1.50 -9.02
N GLY A 207 3.52 0.52 -9.06
CA GLY A 207 3.65 -0.34 -10.23
C GLY A 207 4.45 0.29 -11.37
N GLN A 208 4.13 -0.12 -12.59
CA GLN A 208 4.73 0.41 -13.82
C GLN A 208 3.86 1.54 -14.36
N LEU A 209 4.34 2.77 -14.31
CA LEU A 209 3.58 3.95 -14.74
C LEU A 209 3.58 4.13 -16.27
N ASP A 210 4.65 3.70 -16.93
CA ASP A 210 4.86 3.94 -18.36
C ASP A 210 3.94 3.15 -19.31
N GLY A 211 3.41 2.02 -18.87
CA GLY A 211 2.66 1.10 -19.74
C GLY A 211 1.40 1.70 -20.36
N ALA A 212 0.77 2.68 -19.69
CA ALA A 212 -0.46 3.30 -20.16
C ALA A 212 -0.22 4.46 -21.15
N LEU A 213 0.97 5.08 -21.13
CA LEU A 213 1.26 6.30 -21.88
C LEU A 213 2.17 6.06 -23.09
N LYS A 214 3.10 5.09 -23.02
CA LYS A 214 4.07 4.79 -24.09
C LYS A 214 3.47 4.48 -25.47
N HIS A 215 2.18 4.11 -25.53
CA HIS A 215 1.50 3.78 -26.78
C HIS A 215 0.46 4.84 -27.23
N SER A 216 0.44 5.99 -26.58
CA SER A 216 -0.50 7.07 -26.92
C SER A 216 0.17 8.13 -27.76
N ALA A 217 -0.31 8.32 -28.98
CA ALA A 217 0.09 9.46 -29.82
C ALA A 217 -0.40 10.83 -29.28
N TYR A 218 -1.10 10.85 -28.15
CA TYR A 218 -1.74 12.04 -27.58
C TYR A 218 -1.14 12.49 -26.25
N PHE A 219 -0.28 11.69 -25.66
CA PHE A 219 0.37 11.97 -24.37
C PHE A 219 1.87 11.76 -24.51
N ASP A 220 2.64 12.78 -24.15
CA ASP A 220 4.10 12.80 -24.29
C ASP A 220 4.83 12.62 -22.93
N GLY A 221 4.11 12.17 -21.92
CA GLY A 221 4.67 11.88 -20.60
C GLY A 221 3.76 12.32 -19.45
N VAL A 222 4.27 12.15 -18.26
CA VAL A 222 3.67 12.61 -17.00
C VAL A 222 4.42 13.87 -16.57
N LEU A 223 3.70 14.96 -16.33
CA LEU A 223 4.28 16.14 -15.68
C LEU A 223 4.34 15.88 -14.18
N ASP A 224 5.48 16.15 -13.58
CA ASP A 224 5.59 16.23 -12.14
C ASP A 224 4.60 17.28 -11.62
N SER A 225 3.91 16.96 -10.52
CA SER A 225 3.02 17.92 -9.88
C SER A 225 3.84 19.14 -9.43
N LEU A 226 3.56 20.28 -10.02
CA LEU A 226 4.25 21.54 -9.70
C LEU A 226 3.68 22.22 -8.44
N VAL A 227 2.56 21.74 -7.93
CA VAL A 227 1.86 22.37 -6.81
C VAL A 227 1.43 21.28 -5.82
N SER A 228 1.81 21.45 -4.56
CA SER A 228 1.27 20.63 -3.47
C SER A 228 -0.22 20.90 -3.34
N ASP A 229 -1.02 19.85 -3.29
CA ASP A 229 -2.47 19.90 -3.01
C ASP A 229 -2.78 19.99 -1.51
N ARG A 230 -1.74 20.01 -0.66
CA ARG A 230 -1.82 20.03 0.80
C ARG A 230 -1.37 21.38 1.37
N SER A 231 -2.04 21.81 2.44
CA SER A 231 -1.60 22.97 3.20
C SER A 231 -0.27 22.71 3.87
N LEU A 232 0.67 23.66 3.81
CA LEU A 232 1.96 23.57 4.51
C LEU A 232 1.83 23.41 6.03
N GLN A 233 0.70 23.83 6.61
CA GLN A 233 0.40 23.68 8.04
C GLN A 233 -0.26 22.33 8.38
N GLN A 234 -0.60 21.53 7.39
CA GLN A 234 -1.22 20.24 7.61
C GLN A 234 -0.27 19.31 8.36
N GLN A 235 -0.78 18.68 9.43
CA GLN A 235 -0.04 17.66 10.16
C GLN A 235 0.07 16.40 9.29
N ARG A 236 1.26 15.85 9.18
CA ARG A 236 1.53 14.57 8.50
C ARG A 236 1.35 13.43 9.49
N GLN A 237 0.77 12.35 9.02
CA GLN A 237 0.57 11.14 9.81
C GLN A 237 1.88 10.36 9.96
N TYR A 238 2.65 10.26 8.89
CA TYR A 238 3.85 9.44 8.83
C TYR A 238 5.11 10.30 8.96
N MET A 239 6.12 9.75 9.61
CA MET A 239 7.46 10.34 9.64
C MET A 239 8.22 10.02 8.36
N LEU A 240 7.99 8.82 7.81
CA LEU A 240 8.59 8.36 6.57
C LEU A 240 7.48 7.85 5.63
N GLU A 241 7.36 8.48 4.47
CA GLU A 241 6.47 8.04 3.39
C GLU A 241 7.33 7.51 2.23
N ILE A 242 7.19 6.23 1.91
CA ILE A 242 7.97 5.56 0.88
C ILE A 242 7.07 5.30 -0.31
N THR A 243 7.36 5.96 -1.43
CA THR A 243 6.68 5.69 -2.71
C THR A 243 7.68 5.13 -3.70
N SER A 244 7.35 4.00 -4.31
CA SER A 244 8.20 3.34 -5.30
C SER A 244 7.41 3.09 -6.59
N TYR A 245 8.07 3.22 -7.74
CA TYR A 245 7.47 2.94 -9.04
C TYR A 245 8.55 2.62 -10.07
N PHE A 246 8.15 2.03 -11.20
CA PHE A 246 8.96 1.90 -12.40
C PHE A 246 8.47 2.92 -13.45
N ALA A 247 9.42 3.66 -14.02
CA ALA A 247 9.19 4.68 -15.04
C ALA A 247 9.93 4.34 -16.34
#